data_bae83a3a66d8e2627cb9d215b329954c
#
_entry.id   bae83a3a66d8e2627cb9d215b329954c
#
_cell.length_a   1.000
_cell.length_b   1.000
_cell.length_c   1.000
_cell.angle_alpha   90.00
_cell.angle_beta   90.00
_cell.angle_gamma   90.00
#
_symmetry.space_group_name_H-M   'P 1'
#
loop_
_entity.id
_entity.type
_entity.pdbx_description
1 polymer ?
#
loop_
_entity_poly.entity_id
_entity_poly.type
_entity_poly.pdbx_seq_one_letter_code
_entity_poly.pdbx_strand_id
1 'polypeptide(L)'
;LRMSRGLGDVYKRQAVDGTGDFQTLTEAVAASSTGDTILLRAGVYGEQETFPIALDHAVTIEGEDGTVLDSPRFKTMVSVTADGVTLRSIRFQVRKWGIVADVSRAMTVEDCEFVLGDEECRTSSTAIWLRGMKECAIRRCTFRQVGICIAGDPLSDKSAGKTVLTGMCEAGEDPEYFSMHEIADCTINGRPYYYFVGQDNLTVPTDAGGLIAVECDNLTVRDIDVSDSSMGLE
;
A
#
# COMPACT_ATOMS: atom_id res chain seq x y z
N LEU A 1 -36.89 -1.85 16.69
CA LEU A 1 -35.52 -1.51 16.20
C LEU A 1 -35.06 -0.27 16.94
N ARG A 2 -34.15 -0.41 17.89
CA ARG A 2 -33.54 0.73 18.57
C ARG A 2 -32.27 1.12 17.77
N MET A 3 -32.33 2.20 17.05
CA MET A 3 -31.13 2.87 16.55
C MET A 3 -30.38 3.47 17.74
N SER A 4 -29.26 2.89 18.10
CA SER A 4 -28.28 3.50 19.00
C SER A 4 -27.54 4.58 18.20
N ARG A 5 -27.89 5.85 18.39
CA ARG A 5 -27.04 6.99 18.05
C ARG A 5 -25.99 7.13 19.14
N GLY A 6 -24.93 6.39 19.05
CA GLY A 6 -23.69 6.60 19.79
C GLY A 6 -22.58 6.80 18.78
N LEU A 7 -21.72 7.79 18.99
CA LEU A 7 -20.43 7.99 18.34
C LEU A 7 -19.58 6.72 18.57
N GLY A 8 -19.72 5.75 17.69
CA GLY A 8 -18.99 4.49 17.71
C GLY A 8 -18.90 3.98 16.28
N ASP A 9 -17.76 3.46 15.93
CA ASP A 9 -17.46 2.84 14.64
C ASP A 9 -18.61 1.95 14.18
N VAL A 10 -19.18 2.24 13.01
CA VAL A 10 -20.20 1.38 12.42
C VAL A 10 -19.47 0.28 11.65
N TYR A 11 -19.58 -0.95 12.16
CA TYR A 11 -19.07 -2.13 11.47
C TYR A 11 -20.01 -2.51 10.33
N LYS A 12 -19.49 -2.54 9.12
CA LYS A 12 -20.14 -3.07 7.92
C LYS A 12 -19.48 -4.38 7.55
N ARG A 13 -20.24 -5.44 7.39
CA ARG A 13 -19.72 -6.77 7.04
C ARG A 13 -19.91 -7.02 5.57
N GLN A 14 -18.84 -7.41 4.91
CA GLN A 14 -18.87 -7.85 3.54
C GLN A 14 -18.48 -9.34 3.46
N ALA A 15 -19.19 -10.13 2.67
CA ALA A 15 -18.89 -11.54 2.45
C ALA A 15 -19.14 -11.93 1.00
N VAL A 16 -18.17 -12.65 0.38
CA VAL A 16 -18.25 -13.13 -1.00
C VAL A 16 -19.41 -14.09 -1.23
N ASP A 17 -19.82 -14.81 -0.20
CA ASP A 17 -20.93 -15.78 -0.26
C ASP A 17 -22.32 -15.14 -0.11
N GLY A 18 -22.42 -13.81 -0.05
CA GLY A 18 -23.66 -13.06 0.09
C GLY A 18 -24.28 -13.08 1.48
N THR A 19 -23.58 -13.56 2.51
CA THR A 19 -24.06 -13.56 3.90
C THR A 19 -23.74 -12.28 4.66
N GLY A 20 -22.97 -11.35 4.03
CA GLY A 20 -22.66 -10.02 4.56
C GLY A 20 -23.77 -9.00 4.32
N ASP A 21 -23.55 -7.78 4.78
CA ASP A 21 -24.44 -6.63 4.54
C ASP A 21 -24.37 -6.16 3.07
N PHE A 22 -23.25 -6.46 2.36
CA PHE A 22 -22.97 -6.10 0.97
C PHE A 22 -22.42 -7.30 0.22
N GLN A 23 -22.60 -7.31 -1.11
CA GLN A 23 -22.08 -8.38 -1.98
C GLN A 23 -20.68 -8.09 -2.46
N THR A 24 -20.30 -6.81 -2.57
CA THR A 24 -18.97 -6.39 -3.03
C THR A 24 -18.35 -5.39 -2.06
N LEU A 25 -17.01 -5.35 -2.02
CA LEU A 25 -16.28 -4.34 -1.27
C LEU A 25 -16.55 -2.94 -1.85
N THR A 26 -16.69 -2.84 -3.16
CA THR A 26 -17.06 -1.60 -3.86
C THR A 26 -18.37 -1.02 -3.33
N GLU A 27 -19.40 -1.85 -3.15
CA GLU A 27 -20.69 -1.43 -2.58
C GLU A 27 -20.56 -1.04 -1.10
N ALA A 28 -19.79 -1.80 -0.32
CA ALA A 28 -19.55 -1.52 1.09
C ALA A 28 -18.85 -0.17 1.28
N VAL A 29 -17.82 0.13 0.46
CA VAL A 29 -17.13 1.43 0.46
C VAL A 29 -18.09 2.55 0.07
N ALA A 30 -18.86 2.40 -1.01
CA ALA A 30 -19.82 3.41 -1.45
C ALA A 30 -20.90 3.71 -0.41
N ALA A 31 -21.25 2.76 0.45
CA ALA A 31 -22.22 2.92 1.52
C ALA A 31 -21.60 3.33 2.86
N SER A 32 -20.26 3.45 2.94
CA SER A 32 -19.56 3.84 4.17
C SER A 32 -19.46 5.36 4.31
N SER A 33 -19.14 5.77 5.51
CA SER A 33 -18.87 7.15 5.90
C SER A 33 -17.50 7.24 6.57
N THR A 34 -16.96 8.44 6.66
CA THR A 34 -15.71 8.69 7.37
C THR A 34 -15.74 8.13 8.78
N GLY A 35 -14.74 7.30 9.10
CA GLY A 35 -14.58 6.63 10.39
C GLY A 35 -15.23 5.24 10.47
N ASP A 36 -15.95 4.79 9.44
CA ASP A 36 -16.51 3.44 9.42
C ASP A 36 -15.42 2.36 9.26
N THR A 37 -15.71 1.17 9.77
CA THR A 37 -14.90 -0.03 9.56
C THR A 37 -15.68 -1.03 8.70
N ILE A 38 -15.05 -1.49 7.61
CA ILE A 38 -15.55 -2.55 6.73
C ILE A 38 -14.80 -3.82 7.07
N LEU A 39 -15.50 -4.83 7.55
CA LEU A 39 -14.94 -6.14 7.85
C LEU A 39 -15.16 -7.07 6.66
N LEU A 40 -14.07 -7.54 6.07
CA LEU A 40 -14.08 -8.53 5.00
C LEU A 40 -13.99 -9.92 5.60
N ARG A 41 -14.96 -10.76 5.35
CA ARG A 41 -14.88 -12.18 5.71
C ARG A 41 -13.88 -12.90 4.82
N ALA A 42 -13.40 -14.04 5.31
CA ALA A 42 -12.54 -14.93 4.54
C ALA A 42 -13.12 -15.23 3.17
N GLY A 43 -12.31 -15.06 2.12
CA GLY A 43 -12.73 -15.30 0.73
C GLY A 43 -11.90 -14.52 -0.28
N VAL A 44 -12.14 -14.77 -1.57
CA VAL A 44 -11.45 -14.10 -2.68
C VAL A 44 -12.36 -13.03 -3.28
N TYR A 45 -11.95 -11.79 -3.15
CA TYR A 45 -12.59 -10.60 -3.69
C TYR A 45 -11.95 -10.23 -5.02
N GLY A 46 -12.62 -10.51 -6.12
CA GLY A 46 -12.00 -10.41 -7.45
C GLY A 46 -13.00 -10.10 -8.56
N GLU A 47 -13.51 -11.11 -9.25
CA GLU A 47 -14.29 -10.94 -10.50
C GLU A 47 -15.55 -10.08 -10.35
N GLN A 48 -16.14 -10.04 -9.15
CA GLN A 48 -17.37 -9.27 -8.88
C GLN A 48 -17.07 -7.82 -8.45
N GLU A 49 -15.80 -7.50 -8.18
CA GLU A 49 -15.40 -6.18 -7.74
C GLU A 49 -15.19 -5.23 -8.91
N THR A 50 -15.44 -3.94 -8.66
CA THR A 50 -15.07 -2.87 -9.60
C THR A 50 -13.72 -2.30 -9.20
N PHE A 51 -12.67 -2.58 -9.98
CA PHE A 51 -11.34 -2.06 -9.73
C PHE A 51 -11.04 -0.76 -10.50
N PRO A 52 -10.33 0.20 -9.88
CA PRO A 52 -9.83 0.16 -8.51
C PRO A 52 -10.95 0.32 -7.47
N ILE A 53 -10.79 -0.32 -6.30
CA ILE A 53 -11.57 0.05 -5.12
C ILE A 53 -11.14 1.46 -4.73
N ALA A 54 -12.00 2.44 -4.89
CA ALA A 54 -11.68 3.84 -4.66
C ALA A 54 -11.98 4.25 -3.21
N LEU A 55 -10.94 4.67 -2.46
CA LEU A 55 -11.03 5.13 -1.08
C LEU A 55 -10.84 6.65 -1.06
N ASP A 56 -11.94 7.37 -1.14
CA ASP A 56 -12.02 8.83 -1.20
C ASP A 56 -12.44 9.50 0.13
N HIS A 57 -12.58 8.70 1.19
CA HIS A 57 -12.83 9.14 2.55
C HIS A 57 -12.12 8.22 3.55
N ALA A 58 -11.90 8.68 4.79
CA ALA A 58 -11.25 7.89 5.83
C ALA A 58 -12.12 6.69 6.20
N VAL A 59 -11.63 5.49 5.93
CA VAL A 59 -12.28 4.22 6.22
C VAL A 59 -11.23 3.19 6.64
N THR A 60 -11.60 2.30 7.53
CA THR A 60 -10.80 1.11 7.86
C THR A 60 -11.37 -0.09 7.10
N ILE A 61 -10.51 -0.79 6.35
CA ILE A 61 -10.83 -2.09 5.75
C ILE A 61 -9.99 -3.15 6.44
N GLU A 62 -10.67 -4.09 7.08
CA GLU A 62 -10.05 -5.16 7.86
C GLU A 62 -10.48 -6.52 7.32
N GLY A 63 -9.50 -7.38 7.00
CA GLY A 63 -9.75 -8.75 6.57
C GLY A 63 -9.74 -9.74 7.74
N GLU A 64 -10.66 -10.71 7.71
CA GLU A 64 -10.50 -11.94 8.47
C GLU A 64 -9.39 -12.79 7.87
N ASP A 65 -8.84 -13.74 8.65
CA ASP A 65 -7.85 -14.70 8.13
C ASP A 65 -8.39 -15.43 6.89
N GLY A 66 -7.59 -15.43 5.82
CA GLY A 66 -7.99 -15.96 4.51
C GLY A 66 -8.67 -14.96 3.57
N THR A 67 -8.69 -13.68 3.90
CA THR A 67 -9.17 -12.63 2.99
C THR A 67 -8.14 -12.33 1.91
N VAL A 68 -8.54 -12.43 0.65
CA VAL A 68 -7.70 -12.18 -0.53
C VAL A 68 -8.36 -11.19 -1.48
N LEU A 69 -7.65 -10.12 -1.85
CA LEU A 69 -7.99 -9.31 -3.00
C LEU A 69 -7.22 -9.81 -4.23
N ASP A 70 -7.91 -10.09 -5.32
CA ASP A 70 -7.34 -10.57 -6.58
C ASP A 70 -7.93 -9.80 -7.77
N SER A 71 -7.22 -8.77 -8.24
CA SER A 71 -7.69 -7.97 -9.37
C SER A 71 -7.35 -8.62 -10.72
N PRO A 72 -8.08 -8.31 -11.79
CA PRO A 72 -7.66 -8.65 -13.15
C PRO A 72 -6.30 -8.06 -13.50
N ARG A 73 -5.62 -8.64 -14.48
CA ARG A 73 -4.32 -8.15 -14.99
C ARG A 73 -4.38 -6.67 -15.35
N PHE A 74 -3.28 -5.97 -15.10
CA PHE A 74 -3.05 -4.56 -15.45
C PHE A 74 -4.03 -3.56 -14.81
N LYS A 75 -4.64 -3.92 -13.68
CA LYS A 75 -5.48 -3.02 -12.90
C LYS A 75 -4.80 -2.59 -11.61
N THR A 76 -5.13 -1.39 -11.13
CA THR A 76 -4.91 -0.99 -9.74
C THR A 76 -5.95 -1.69 -8.88
N MET A 77 -5.54 -2.25 -7.74
CA MET A 77 -6.48 -2.91 -6.84
C MET A 77 -7.19 -1.90 -5.94
N VAL A 78 -6.43 -1.06 -5.27
CA VAL A 78 -6.96 -0.03 -4.37
C VAL A 78 -6.37 1.32 -4.75
N SER A 79 -7.21 2.32 -4.89
CA SER A 79 -6.82 3.72 -5.09
C SER A 79 -7.20 4.54 -3.86
N VAL A 80 -6.23 5.23 -3.25
CA VAL A 80 -6.42 6.03 -2.04
C VAL A 80 -6.18 7.49 -2.39
N THR A 81 -7.19 8.34 -2.13
CA THR A 81 -7.11 9.80 -2.33
C THR A 81 -7.57 10.58 -1.09
N ALA A 82 -7.83 9.88 0.01
CA ALA A 82 -8.26 10.47 1.27
C ALA A 82 -7.25 10.28 2.39
N ASP A 83 -7.25 11.21 3.33
CA ASP A 83 -6.48 11.12 4.55
C ASP A 83 -7.03 10.04 5.51
N GLY A 84 -6.14 9.40 6.27
CA GLY A 84 -6.51 8.52 7.38
C GLY A 84 -7.12 7.18 6.99
N VAL A 85 -6.92 6.70 5.77
CA VAL A 85 -7.34 5.36 5.35
C VAL A 85 -6.50 4.30 6.04
N THR A 86 -7.13 3.23 6.50
CA THR A 86 -6.45 2.07 7.09
C THR A 86 -6.83 0.79 6.36
N LEU A 87 -5.81 -0.01 6.00
CA LEU A 87 -5.95 -1.34 5.40
C LEU A 87 -5.18 -2.33 6.27
N ARG A 88 -5.83 -3.39 6.76
CA ARG A 88 -5.17 -4.37 7.61
C ARG A 88 -5.64 -5.80 7.39
N SER A 89 -4.74 -6.76 7.63
CA SER A 89 -5.02 -8.20 7.59
C SER A 89 -5.57 -8.69 6.25
N ILE A 90 -5.07 -8.15 5.13
CA ILE A 90 -5.52 -8.47 3.77
C ILE A 90 -4.35 -9.02 2.97
N ARG A 91 -4.60 -10.11 2.21
CA ARG A 91 -3.67 -10.59 1.19
C ARG A 91 -4.01 -9.99 -0.18
N PHE A 92 -3.04 -9.36 -0.82
CA PHE A 92 -3.15 -8.76 -2.15
C PHE A 92 -2.41 -9.64 -3.18
N GLN A 93 -3.15 -10.12 -4.18
CA GLN A 93 -2.59 -10.84 -5.31
C GLN A 93 -2.27 -9.84 -6.44
N VAL A 94 -1.08 -9.24 -6.37
CA VAL A 94 -0.72 -8.08 -7.18
C VAL A 94 -0.40 -8.47 -8.61
N ARG A 95 -1.14 -7.94 -9.61
CA ARG A 95 -0.91 -8.19 -11.04
C ARG A 95 -0.51 -6.95 -11.84
N LYS A 96 -0.44 -5.79 -11.19
CA LYS A 96 0.10 -4.52 -11.68
C LYS A 96 0.38 -3.60 -10.50
N TRP A 97 -0.64 -2.99 -9.90
CA TRP A 97 -0.51 -2.13 -8.74
C TRP A 97 -1.46 -2.61 -7.63
N GLY A 98 -0.91 -2.89 -6.47
CA GLY A 98 -1.69 -3.25 -5.29
C GLY A 98 -2.44 -2.02 -4.76
N ILE A 99 -1.75 -1.17 -4.02
CA ILE A 99 -2.28 0.10 -3.52
C ILE A 99 -1.58 1.25 -4.25
N VAL A 100 -2.35 2.16 -4.83
CA VAL A 100 -1.87 3.45 -5.35
C VAL A 100 -2.49 4.54 -4.50
N ALA A 101 -1.65 5.29 -3.80
CA ALA A 101 -2.08 6.37 -2.91
C ALA A 101 -1.55 7.71 -3.43
N ASP A 102 -2.47 8.66 -3.61
CA ASP A 102 -2.21 9.94 -4.26
C ASP A 102 -2.54 11.13 -3.35
N VAL A 103 -1.57 12.01 -3.14
CA VAL A 103 -1.73 13.36 -2.59
C VAL A 103 -2.65 13.41 -1.36
N SER A 104 -2.39 12.52 -0.39
CA SER A 104 -3.09 12.45 0.89
C SER A 104 -2.10 12.13 2.01
N ARG A 105 -2.59 11.96 3.23
CA ARG A 105 -1.73 11.73 4.39
C ARG A 105 -2.29 10.68 5.35
N ALA A 106 -1.43 10.22 6.24
CA ALA A 106 -1.78 9.33 7.36
C ALA A 106 -2.48 8.02 6.93
N MET A 107 -2.13 7.48 5.73
CA MET A 107 -2.55 6.13 5.37
C MET A 107 -1.82 5.09 6.23
N THR A 108 -2.54 4.10 6.71
CA THR A 108 -1.98 2.97 7.46
C THR A 108 -2.21 1.66 6.70
N VAL A 109 -1.14 0.87 6.52
CA VAL A 109 -1.20 -0.49 5.97
C VAL A 109 -0.47 -1.41 6.94
N GLU A 110 -1.19 -2.34 7.55
CA GLU A 110 -0.59 -3.21 8.56
C GLU A 110 -1.08 -4.65 8.48
N ASP A 111 -0.19 -5.57 8.87
CA ASP A 111 -0.48 -7.01 8.89
C ASP A 111 -0.96 -7.56 7.53
N CYS A 112 -0.53 -6.92 6.42
CA CYS A 112 -0.91 -7.29 5.06
C CYS A 112 0.16 -8.12 4.36
N GLU A 113 -0.29 -8.98 3.44
CA GLU A 113 0.58 -9.74 2.56
C GLU A 113 0.40 -9.30 1.10
N PHE A 114 1.50 -8.98 0.41
CA PHE A 114 1.50 -8.62 -1.01
C PHE A 114 2.30 -9.67 -1.78
N VAL A 115 1.66 -10.32 -2.75
CA VAL A 115 2.28 -11.39 -3.53
C VAL A 115 2.12 -11.07 -5.02
N LEU A 116 3.20 -11.26 -5.80
CA LEU A 116 3.08 -11.18 -7.26
C LEU A 116 2.10 -12.25 -7.74
N GLY A 117 1.04 -11.82 -8.39
CA GLY A 117 -0.03 -12.69 -8.87
C GLY A 117 0.23 -13.28 -10.24
N ASP A 118 1.26 -12.79 -10.96
CA ASP A 118 1.57 -13.20 -12.31
C ASP A 118 3.02 -12.84 -12.65
N GLU A 119 3.83 -13.86 -12.95
CA GLU A 119 5.26 -13.69 -13.32
C GLU A 119 5.47 -12.79 -14.54
N GLU A 120 4.54 -12.77 -15.50
CA GLU A 120 4.62 -11.89 -16.67
C GLU A 120 4.52 -10.41 -16.29
N CYS A 121 4.00 -10.11 -15.11
CA CYS A 121 3.84 -8.75 -14.60
C CYS A 121 4.99 -8.29 -13.69
N ARG A 122 5.99 -9.14 -13.38
CA ARG A 122 7.04 -8.90 -12.39
C ARG A 122 7.71 -7.52 -12.56
N THR A 123 8.18 -7.20 -13.75
CA THR A 123 8.96 -5.97 -14.00
C THR A 123 8.16 -4.67 -13.97
N SER A 124 6.85 -4.76 -13.80
CA SER A 124 5.95 -3.60 -13.86
C SER A 124 4.95 -3.57 -12.71
N SER A 125 5.12 -4.44 -11.71
CA SER A 125 4.19 -4.54 -10.59
C SER A 125 4.78 -3.88 -9.35
N THR A 126 3.93 -3.17 -8.60
CA THR A 126 4.27 -2.51 -7.35
C THR A 126 3.21 -2.86 -6.31
N ALA A 127 3.63 -3.25 -5.10
CA ALA A 127 2.71 -3.57 -4.02
C ALA A 127 2.01 -2.32 -3.49
N ILE A 128 2.80 -1.33 -3.11
CA ILE A 128 2.32 -0.04 -2.59
C ILE A 128 3.06 1.07 -3.31
N TRP A 129 2.33 1.98 -3.94
CA TRP A 129 2.88 3.15 -4.59
C TRP A 129 2.36 4.41 -3.90
N LEU A 130 3.25 5.09 -3.19
CA LEU A 130 2.98 6.36 -2.50
C LEU A 130 3.39 7.50 -3.42
N ARG A 131 2.45 8.35 -3.84
CA ARG A 131 2.72 9.49 -4.73
C ARG A 131 2.27 10.79 -4.06
N GLY A 132 3.21 11.65 -3.67
CA GLY A 132 2.92 12.87 -2.93
C GLY A 132 2.22 12.62 -1.60
N MET A 133 2.52 11.49 -0.97
CA MET A 133 1.95 11.10 0.32
C MET A 133 2.81 11.60 1.47
N LYS A 134 2.20 11.82 2.63
CA LYS A 134 2.89 12.15 3.88
C LYS A 134 2.36 11.33 5.05
N GLU A 135 3.21 11.09 6.04
CA GLU A 135 2.82 10.47 7.33
C GLU A 135 2.18 9.07 7.19
N CYS A 136 2.56 8.32 6.15
CA CYS A 136 2.07 6.96 5.99
C CYS A 136 2.77 5.99 6.92
N ALA A 137 2.05 4.96 7.38
CA ALA A 137 2.59 3.88 8.20
C ALA A 137 2.38 2.54 7.50
N ILE A 138 3.46 1.81 7.23
CA ILE A 138 3.45 0.45 6.67
C ILE A 138 4.14 -0.44 7.68
N ARG A 139 3.38 -1.32 8.34
CA ARG A 139 3.90 -2.10 9.47
C ARG A 139 3.56 -3.58 9.36
N ARG A 140 4.51 -4.43 9.74
CA ARG A 140 4.33 -5.90 9.79
C ARG A 140 3.77 -6.50 8.51
N CYS A 141 4.13 -5.89 7.37
CA CYS A 141 3.71 -6.36 6.06
C CYS A 141 4.75 -7.31 5.45
N THR A 142 4.27 -8.27 4.68
CA THR A 142 5.14 -9.19 3.93
C THR A 142 4.96 -8.97 2.44
N PHE A 143 6.09 -8.90 1.73
CA PHE A 143 6.13 -8.68 0.29
C PHE A 143 6.81 -9.89 -0.36
N ARG A 144 6.24 -10.39 -1.46
CA ARG A 144 6.81 -11.46 -2.27
C ARG A 144 6.87 -11.05 -3.72
N GLN A 145 8.07 -10.84 -4.22
CA GLN A 145 8.40 -10.45 -5.59
C GLN A 145 7.85 -9.08 -6.02
N VAL A 146 7.24 -8.34 -5.12
CA VAL A 146 6.75 -6.96 -5.29
C VAL A 146 7.21 -6.12 -4.11
N GLY A 147 7.39 -4.81 -4.31
CA GLY A 147 7.90 -3.91 -3.27
C GLY A 147 7.10 -2.62 -3.15
N ILE A 148 7.64 -1.71 -2.34
CA ILE A 148 7.10 -0.37 -2.12
C ILE A 148 7.82 0.59 -3.08
N CYS A 149 7.11 1.57 -3.61
CA CYS A 149 7.65 2.70 -4.36
C CYS A 149 7.14 4.01 -3.74
N ILE A 150 8.04 4.93 -3.48
CA ILE A 150 7.72 6.28 -3.00
C ILE A 150 8.04 7.26 -4.11
N ALA A 151 7.14 8.19 -4.38
CA ALA A 151 7.30 9.20 -5.42
C ALA A 151 6.76 10.56 -4.95
N GLY A 152 7.25 11.63 -5.54
CA GLY A 152 6.77 12.98 -5.29
C GLY A 152 5.34 13.23 -5.77
N ASP A 153 4.92 14.49 -5.72
CA ASP A 153 3.55 14.88 -6.08
C ASP A 153 3.27 14.66 -7.58
N PRO A 154 2.36 13.75 -7.95
CA PRO A 154 2.01 13.50 -9.34
C PRO A 154 1.34 14.69 -10.03
N LEU A 155 0.88 15.69 -9.27
CA LEU A 155 0.28 16.90 -9.81
C LEU A 155 1.35 17.93 -10.22
N SER A 156 2.48 17.98 -9.53
CA SER A 156 3.60 18.86 -9.88
C SER A 156 4.20 18.51 -11.25
N ASP A 157 4.15 17.23 -11.60
CA ASP A 157 4.71 16.72 -12.85
C ASP A 157 3.82 16.96 -14.07
N LYS A 158 2.51 17.06 -13.89
CA LYS A 158 1.57 17.39 -14.99
C LYS A 158 1.82 18.78 -15.58
N SER A 159 2.33 19.71 -14.77
CA SER A 159 2.67 21.06 -15.23
C SER A 159 3.92 21.09 -16.14
N ALA A 160 4.78 20.08 -16.02
CA ALA A 160 6.02 19.96 -16.78
C ALA A 160 5.90 19.04 -18.01
N GLY A 161 4.76 18.37 -18.21
CA GLY A 161 4.54 17.41 -19.31
C GLY A 161 5.39 16.15 -19.19
N LYS A 162 5.88 15.84 -17.99
CA LYS A 162 6.65 14.64 -17.69
C LYS A 162 5.78 13.61 -16.99
N THR A 163 6.00 12.34 -17.28
CA THR A 163 5.40 11.23 -16.55
C THR A 163 6.44 10.69 -15.58
N VAL A 164 6.30 10.93 -14.27
CA VAL A 164 7.18 10.31 -13.28
C VAL A 164 6.88 8.82 -13.25
N LEU A 165 7.81 8.04 -13.75
CA LEU A 165 7.74 6.58 -13.75
C LEU A 165 8.61 5.95 -12.66
N THR A 166 9.39 6.74 -11.93
CA THR A 166 10.38 6.24 -10.98
C THR A 166 10.33 7.05 -9.69
N GLY A 167 10.51 6.38 -8.55
CA GLY A 167 10.62 6.97 -7.23
C GLY A 167 11.88 7.80 -7.01
N MET A 168 12.19 8.67 -7.94
CA MET A 168 13.35 9.58 -7.82
C MET A 168 12.85 10.96 -7.43
N CYS A 169 13.42 11.50 -6.36
CA CYS A 169 13.23 12.89 -5.98
C CYS A 169 13.79 13.78 -7.10
N GLU A 170 12.93 14.50 -7.82
CA GLU A 170 13.39 15.52 -8.76
C GLU A 170 13.79 16.80 -7.99
N ALA A 171 14.72 17.55 -8.54
CA ALA A 171 15.16 18.80 -7.91
C ALA A 171 13.98 19.77 -7.74
N GLY A 172 13.64 20.09 -6.50
CA GLY A 172 12.54 20.99 -6.13
C GLY A 172 11.29 20.31 -5.60
N GLU A 173 11.25 18.96 -5.50
CA GLU A 173 10.19 18.27 -4.78
C GLU A 173 10.37 18.41 -3.27
N ASP A 174 9.24 18.36 -2.55
CA ASP A 174 9.22 18.40 -1.10
C ASP A 174 9.80 17.09 -0.54
N PRO A 175 10.93 17.12 0.18
CA PRO A 175 11.56 15.91 0.73
C PRO A 175 10.66 15.18 1.74
N GLU A 176 9.66 15.85 2.31
CA GLU A 176 8.71 15.23 3.23
C GLU A 176 7.89 14.11 2.57
N TYR A 177 7.71 14.12 1.24
CA TYR A 177 7.07 13.01 0.52
C TYR A 177 7.84 11.69 0.61
N PHE A 178 9.12 11.75 0.96
CA PHE A 178 9.99 10.58 1.03
C PHE A 178 10.38 10.25 2.48
N SER A 179 10.49 11.26 3.36
CA SER A 179 11.08 11.13 4.69
C SER A 179 10.06 11.02 5.83
N MET A 180 8.79 11.41 5.60
CA MET A 180 7.76 11.43 6.65
C MET A 180 6.95 10.13 6.76
N HIS A 181 7.53 8.99 6.47
CA HIS A 181 6.85 7.71 6.56
C HIS A 181 7.40 6.84 7.70
N GLU A 182 6.64 5.83 8.08
CA GLU A 182 7.07 4.74 8.93
C GLU A 182 6.93 3.42 8.16
N ILE A 183 8.06 2.76 7.88
CA ILE A 183 8.07 1.41 7.31
C ILE A 183 8.82 0.53 8.30
N ALA A 184 8.09 -0.30 9.04
CA ALA A 184 8.62 -1.04 10.18
C ALA A 184 8.17 -2.49 10.20
N ASP A 185 9.06 -3.37 10.64
CA ASP A 185 8.79 -4.81 10.79
C ASP A 185 8.29 -5.49 9.51
N CYS A 186 8.68 -4.95 8.35
CA CYS A 186 8.31 -5.47 7.04
C CYS A 186 9.37 -6.41 6.50
N THR A 187 8.95 -7.36 5.68
CA THR A 187 9.85 -8.28 4.99
C THR A 187 9.57 -8.37 3.51
N ILE A 188 10.61 -8.56 2.70
CA ILE A 188 10.49 -8.88 1.28
C ILE A 188 11.26 -10.16 0.96
N ASN A 189 10.59 -11.14 0.34
CA ASN A 189 11.13 -12.47 0.05
C ASN A 189 11.72 -13.14 1.31
N GLY A 190 11.10 -12.90 2.48
CA GLY A 190 11.53 -13.46 3.77
C GLY A 190 12.72 -12.76 4.42
N ARG A 191 13.21 -11.66 3.87
CA ARG A 191 14.30 -10.85 4.42
C ARG A 191 13.80 -9.50 4.88
N PRO A 192 14.46 -8.80 5.84
CA PRO A 192 14.05 -7.47 6.30
C PRO A 192 13.95 -6.44 5.17
N TYR A 193 12.93 -5.62 5.23
CA TYR A 193 12.79 -4.43 4.40
C TYR A 193 13.19 -3.22 5.24
N TYR A 194 14.30 -2.56 4.88
CA TYR A 194 14.81 -1.43 5.64
C TYR A 194 14.36 -0.10 5.05
N TYR A 195 14.00 0.81 5.94
CA TYR A 195 13.71 2.20 5.62
C TYR A 195 14.53 3.10 6.54
N PHE A 196 15.46 3.85 5.97
CA PHE A 196 16.35 4.75 6.69
C PHE A 196 16.12 6.19 6.25
N VAL A 197 16.05 7.11 7.22
CA VAL A 197 15.87 8.53 6.99
C VAL A 197 16.91 9.31 7.79
N GLY A 198 17.65 10.21 7.13
CA GLY A 198 18.57 11.15 7.77
C GLY A 198 19.72 10.48 8.54
N GLN A 199 20.18 9.31 8.08
CA GLN A 199 21.26 8.58 8.73
C GLN A 199 22.58 8.72 7.99
N ASP A 200 23.63 9.12 8.73
CA ASP A 200 24.98 9.30 8.20
C ASP A 200 25.89 8.13 8.58
N ASN A 201 26.84 7.83 7.70
CA ASN A 201 27.86 6.79 7.92
C ASN A 201 27.27 5.41 8.23
N LEU A 202 26.12 5.10 7.63
CA LEU A 202 25.40 3.86 7.82
C LEU A 202 25.96 2.74 6.92
N THR A 203 26.20 1.58 7.52
CA THR A 203 26.37 0.33 6.75
C THR A 203 25.07 -0.46 6.81
N VAL A 204 24.48 -0.71 5.64
CA VAL A 204 23.23 -1.47 5.53
C VAL A 204 23.48 -2.92 5.96
N PRO A 205 22.62 -3.51 6.80
CA PRO A 205 22.73 -4.91 7.18
C PRO A 205 22.72 -5.84 5.96
N THR A 206 23.55 -6.90 5.99
CA THR A 206 23.69 -7.83 4.85
C THR A 206 22.50 -8.76 4.65
N ASP A 207 21.58 -8.81 5.61
CA ASP A 207 20.34 -9.57 5.54
C ASP A 207 19.19 -8.79 4.84
N ALA A 208 19.45 -7.56 4.39
CA ALA A 208 18.46 -6.75 3.69
C ALA A 208 17.93 -7.46 2.44
N GLY A 209 16.60 -7.54 2.32
CA GLY A 209 15.89 -7.99 1.13
C GLY A 209 15.34 -6.81 0.30
N GLY A 210 15.20 -5.64 0.93
CA GLY A 210 14.83 -4.38 0.31
C GLY A 210 15.31 -3.21 1.13
N LEU A 211 15.54 -2.08 0.48
CA LEU A 211 16.08 -0.88 1.09
C LEU A 211 15.44 0.36 0.46
N ILE A 212 14.97 1.26 1.30
CA ILE A 212 14.67 2.64 0.95
C ILE A 212 15.53 3.52 1.87
N ALA A 213 16.33 4.41 1.29
CA ALA A 213 17.21 5.31 2.03
C ALA A 213 16.99 6.75 1.56
N VAL A 214 16.59 7.61 2.48
CA VAL A 214 16.21 9.00 2.22
C VAL A 214 17.09 9.92 3.04
N GLU A 215 17.70 10.94 2.38
CA GLU A 215 18.56 11.93 3.05
C GLU A 215 19.69 11.28 3.88
N CYS A 216 20.24 10.17 3.40
CA CYS A 216 21.33 9.44 4.06
C CYS A 216 22.67 9.76 3.40
N ASP A 217 23.63 10.26 4.20
CA ASP A 217 24.99 10.53 3.72
C ASP A 217 25.93 9.38 4.08
N ASN A 218 26.92 9.12 3.19
CA ASN A 218 27.96 8.12 3.44
C ASN A 218 27.42 6.69 3.65
N LEU A 219 26.38 6.32 2.90
CA LEU A 219 25.74 5.00 2.96
C LEU A 219 26.62 3.94 2.31
N THR A 220 26.89 2.86 3.04
CA THR A 220 27.58 1.69 2.53
C THR A 220 26.61 0.54 2.32
N VAL A 221 26.41 0.13 1.06
CA VAL A 221 25.58 -1.01 0.66
C VAL A 221 26.48 -2.08 0.06
N ARG A 222 26.53 -3.26 0.64
CA ARG A 222 27.32 -4.39 0.12
C ARG A 222 26.75 -5.73 0.58
N ASP A 223 26.97 -6.74 -0.22
CA ASP A 223 26.64 -8.14 0.12
C ASP A 223 25.17 -8.36 0.47
N ILE A 224 24.25 -7.52 -0.06
CA ILE A 224 22.80 -7.71 0.06
C ILE A 224 22.24 -8.44 -1.16
N ASP A 225 21.11 -9.12 -0.98
CA ASP A 225 20.40 -9.80 -2.05
C ASP A 225 18.99 -9.27 -2.15
N VAL A 226 18.76 -8.43 -3.16
CA VAL A 226 17.47 -7.83 -3.52
C VAL A 226 16.88 -8.44 -4.78
N SER A 227 17.33 -9.65 -5.13
CA SER A 227 16.83 -10.39 -6.29
C SER A 227 15.35 -10.77 -6.12
N ASP A 228 14.73 -11.12 -7.24
CA ASP A 228 13.32 -11.52 -7.26
C ASP A 228 12.34 -10.51 -6.67
N SER A 229 12.65 -9.22 -6.78
CA SER A 229 11.74 -8.13 -6.41
C SER A 229 11.57 -7.16 -7.58
N SER A 230 10.37 -6.60 -7.71
CA SER A 230 10.12 -5.52 -8.67
C SER A 230 10.73 -4.18 -8.20
N MET A 231 10.89 -4.01 -6.89
CA MET A 231 11.46 -2.83 -6.24
C MET A 231 12.37 -3.31 -5.10
N GLY A 232 13.67 -3.32 -5.32
CA GLY A 232 14.65 -3.81 -4.34
C GLY A 232 15.42 -2.70 -3.62
N LEU A 233 15.78 -1.64 -4.36
CA LEU A 233 16.51 -0.48 -3.85
C LEU A 233 15.83 0.80 -4.32
N GLU A 234 15.68 1.75 -3.41
CA GLU A 234 15.16 3.10 -3.66
C GLU A 234 15.91 4.15 -2.80
#